data_f22c646f7acfc6ce4758931a74ee3636
#
_entry.id   f22c646f7acfc6ce4758931a74ee3636
#
_cell.length_a   1.000
_cell.length_b   1.000
_cell.length_c   1.000
_cell.angle_alpha   90.00
_cell.angle_beta   90.00
_cell.angle_gamma   90.00
#
_symmetry.space_group_name_H-M   'P 1'
#
loop_
_entity.id
_entity.type
_entity.pdbx_description
1 polymer ?
#
loop_
_entity_poly.entity_id
_entity_poly.type
_entity_poly.pdbx_seq_one_letter_code
_entity_poly.pdbx_strand_id
1 'polypeptide(L)'
;MPRTIQEIAQEIRFLYGVVPSEQFDPETAVNTRVAYLKTFLRNTGRKAYVLGISGGVDSSVTGKLCQMAVEQLRAENYDATIVAMRLPADIQRDEQDAQKALAFINPDVTLIVNVGPASTLMHIQAVQEFERIGRRQTAAQQDFNKGNMKARLRMCAQYEQAAQFEGLVIGTDHNA
;
A
#
# COMPACT_ATOMS: atom_id res chain seq x y z
N MET A 1 -22.90 8.25 33.35
CA MET A 1 -22.92 9.53 32.61
C MET A 1 -22.43 9.25 31.20
N PRO A 2 -22.95 9.91 30.15
CA PRO A 2 -22.37 9.76 28.82
C PRO A 2 -20.93 10.30 28.80
N ARG A 3 -20.03 9.60 28.13
CA ARG A 3 -18.63 10.01 27.97
C ARG A 3 -18.55 11.31 27.19
N THR A 4 -17.62 12.16 27.56
CA THR A 4 -17.34 13.40 26.81
C THR A 4 -16.60 13.10 25.51
N ILE A 5 -16.68 13.98 24.54
CA ILE A 5 -15.90 13.87 23.27
C ILE A 5 -14.40 13.79 23.57
N GLN A 6 -13.91 14.49 24.60
CA GLN A 6 -12.50 14.47 24.97
C GLN A 6 -12.05 13.11 25.52
N GLU A 7 -12.88 12.46 26.37
CA GLU A 7 -12.59 11.11 26.86
C GLU A 7 -12.56 10.08 25.72
N ILE A 8 -13.51 10.17 24.80
CA ILE A 8 -13.56 9.31 23.61
C ILE A 8 -12.31 9.55 22.73
N ALA A 9 -11.92 10.78 22.49
CA ALA A 9 -10.75 11.11 21.71
C ALA A 9 -9.43 10.61 22.36
N GLN A 10 -9.32 10.69 23.69
CA GLN A 10 -8.17 10.13 24.41
C GLN A 10 -8.13 8.60 24.31
N GLU A 11 -9.25 7.93 24.46
CA GLU A 11 -9.33 6.47 24.30
C GLU A 11 -8.96 6.03 22.89
N ILE A 12 -9.44 6.73 21.85
CA ILE A 12 -9.08 6.47 20.46
C ILE A 12 -7.57 6.66 20.26
N ARG A 13 -6.99 7.74 20.73
CA ARG A 13 -5.54 7.97 20.63
C ARG A 13 -4.75 6.86 21.30
N PHE A 14 -5.16 6.44 22.48
CA PHE A 14 -4.51 5.34 23.20
C PHE A 14 -4.62 4.02 22.44
N LEU A 15 -5.80 3.65 21.94
CA LEU A 15 -6.05 2.41 21.20
C LEU A 15 -5.23 2.35 19.89
N TYR A 16 -5.04 3.47 19.23
CA TYR A 16 -4.32 3.54 17.96
C TYR A 16 -2.84 3.96 18.11
N GLY A 17 -2.37 4.10 19.34
CA GLY A 17 -0.98 4.48 19.61
C GLY A 17 -0.62 5.88 19.09
N VAL A 18 -1.60 6.78 18.98
CA VAL A 18 -1.37 8.17 18.55
C VAL A 18 -0.82 8.95 19.74
N VAL A 19 0.41 9.41 19.60
CA VAL A 19 1.08 10.26 20.62
C VAL A 19 1.08 11.72 20.18
N PRO A 20 1.02 12.69 21.11
CA PRO A 20 1.22 14.10 20.81
C PRO A 20 2.55 14.35 20.08
N SER A 21 2.59 15.34 19.19
CA SER A 21 3.78 15.62 18.38
C SER A 21 5.04 15.90 19.21
N GLU A 22 4.88 16.53 20.36
CA GLU A 22 5.95 16.81 21.32
C GLU A 22 6.50 15.57 22.06
N GLN A 23 5.77 14.46 22.03
CA GLN A 23 6.17 13.18 22.62
C GLN A 23 6.58 12.15 21.57
N PHE A 24 6.48 12.51 20.28
CA PHE A 24 6.81 11.62 19.18
C PHE A 24 8.34 11.53 19.00
N ASP A 25 8.88 10.36 19.27
CA ASP A 25 10.26 10.03 18.96
C ASP A 25 10.34 9.23 17.65
N PRO A 26 10.85 9.83 16.57
CA PRO A 26 10.94 9.16 15.27
C PRO A 26 11.81 7.91 15.29
N GLU A 27 12.88 7.89 16.03
CA GLU A 27 13.81 6.76 16.11
C GLU A 27 13.14 5.54 16.74
N THR A 28 12.53 5.72 17.90
CA THR A 28 11.75 4.68 18.58
C THR A 28 10.60 4.19 17.69
N ALA A 29 9.92 5.12 17.01
CA ALA A 29 8.81 4.78 16.10
C ALA A 29 9.26 3.92 14.91
N VAL A 30 10.41 4.22 14.31
CA VAL A 30 11.02 3.44 13.23
C VAL A 30 11.43 2.06 13.74
N ASN A 31 12.20 2.01 14.84
CA ASN A 31 12.72 0.77 15.40
C ASN A 31 11.59 -0.21 15.81
N THR A 32 10.52 0.31 16.40
CA THR A 32 9.35 -0.50 16.77
C THR A 32 8.67 -1.11 15.54
N ARG A 33 8.48 -0.33 14.47
CA ARG A 33 7.83 -0.81 13.24
C ARG A 33 8.70 -1.80 12.48
N VAL A 34 10.00 -1.54 12.41
CA VAL A 34 10.97 -2.48 11.81
C VAL A 34 10.99 -3.81 12.56
N ALA A 35 11.03 -3.77 13.89
CA ALA A 35 10.99 -4.98 14.72
C ALA A 35 9.68 -5.77 14.53
N TYR A 36 8.54 -5.06 14.44
CA TYR A 36 7.25 -5.68 14.13
C TYR A 36 7.28 -6.37 12.76
N LEU A 37 7.70 -5.67 11.71
CA LEU A 37 7.78 -6.22 10.36
C LEU A 37 8.68 -7.46 10.30
N LYS A 38 9.86 -7.43 10.94
CA LYS A 38 10.74 -8.60 11.03
C LYS A 38 10.04 -9.81 11.68
N THR A 39 9.43 -9.57 12.83
CA THR A 39 8.73 -10.62 13.59
C THR A 39 7.56 -11.18 12.79
N PHE A 40 6.79 -10.32 12.14
CA PHE A 40 5.62 -10.71 11.37
C PHE A 40 5.99 -11.54 10.15
N LEU A 41 6.99 -11.14 9.36
CA LEU A 41 7.42 -11.91 8.19
C LEU A 41 7.94 -13.30 8.60
N ARG A 42 8.75 -13.37 9.65
CA ARG A 42 9.29 -14.62 10.19
C ARG A 42 8.19 -15.54 10.72
N ASN A 43 7.26 -15.03 11.51
CA ASN A 43 6.19 -15.82 12.12
C ASN A 43 5.19 -16.38 11.08
N THR A 44 5.01 -15.68 9.96
CA THR A 44 4.18 -16.16 8.85
C THR A 44 4.90 -17.12 7.92
N GLY A 45 6.23 -17.32 8.08
CA GLY A 45 7.06 -18.14 7.20
C GLY A 45 7.18 -17.57 5.78
N ARG A 46 6.83 -16.30 5.59
CA ARG A 46 6.87 -15.64 4.27
C ARG A 46 8.23 -15.03 4.01
N LYS A 47 8.56 -14.87 2.70
CA LYS A 47 9.87 -14.44 2.24
C LYS A 47 9.91 -13.02 1.67
N ALA A 48 8.78 -12.41 1.38
CA ALA A 48 8.77 -11.10 0.74
C ALA A 48 7.72 -10.15 1.31
N TYR A 49 8.04 -8.88 1.25
CA TYR A 49 7.06 -7.79 1.29
C TYR A 49 6.83 -7.23 -0.10
N VAL A 50 5.57 -7.12 -0.51
CA VAL A 50 5.15 -6.56 -1.79
C VAL A 50 4.35 -5.30 -1.54
N LEU A 51 4.77 -4.19 -2.17
CA LEU A 51 4.21 -2.87 -1.90
C LEU A 51 4.05 -2.05 -3.18
N GLY A 52 2.88 -1.44 -3.39
CA GLY A 52 2.65 -0.46 -4.42
C GLY A 52 3.26 0.90 -4.08
N ILE A 53 4.11 1.46 -4.95
CA ILE A 53 4.76 2.76 -4.77
C ILE A 53 4.04 3.81 -5.62
N SER A 54 3.34 4.73 -4.95
CA SER A 54 2.67 5.85 -5.61
C SER A 54 3.55 7.09 -5.78
N GLY A 55 4.65 7.19 -5.03
CA GLY A 55 5.46 8.42 -4.90
C GLY A 55 5.03 9.32 -3.74
N GLY A 56 3.93 9.00 -3.06
CA GLY A 56 3.50 9.69 -1.83
C GLY A 56 4.34 9.31 -0.61
N VAL A 57 4.23 10.12 0.45
CA VAL A 57 4.97 9.95 1.70
C VAL A 57 4.71 8.58 2.33
N ASP A 58 3.44 8.16 2.42
CA ASP A 58 3.07 6.91 3.09
C ASP A 58 3.70 5.69 2.44
N SER A 59 3.61 5.56 1.11
CA SER A 59 4.24 4.46 0.38
C SER A 59 5.76 4.49 0.46
N SER A 60 6.36 5.68 0.50
CA SER A 60 7.82 5.86 0.62
C SER A 60 8.32 5.45 1.99
N VAL A 61 7.67 5.91 3.06
CA VAL A 61 8.03 5.57 4.44
C VAL A 61 7.81 4.07 4.69
N THR A 62 6.64 3.55 4.32
CA THR A 62 6.35 2.11 4.48
C THR A 62 7.34 1.24 3.73
N GLY A 63 7.67 1.60 2.48
CA GLY A 63 8.68 0.89 1.69
C GLY A 63 10.06 0.91 2.35
N LYS A 64 10.47 2.05 2.90
CA LYS A 64 11.76 2.13 3.61
C LYS A 64 11.79 1.30 4.88
N LEU A 65 10.71 1.29 5.66
CA LEU A 65 10.61 0.43 6.84
C LEU A 65 10.67 -1.06 6.48
N CYS A 66 10.01 -1.47 5.40
CA CYS A 66 10.10 -2.84 4.88
C CYS A 66 11.52 -3.18 4.43
N GLN A 67 12.22 -2.29 3.73
CA GLN A 67 13.60 -2.49 3.32
C GLN A 67 14.54 -2.67 4.52
N MET A 68 14.43 -1.81 5.52
CA MET A 68 15.21 -1.93 6.77
C MET A 68 14.94 -3.27 7.49
N ALA A 69 13.68 -3.70 7.54
CA ALA A 69 13.31 -4.99 8.13
C ALA A 69 13.91 -6.17 7.37
N VAL A 70 13.85 -6.14 6.04
CA VAL A 70 14.42 -7.17 5.16
C VAL A 70 15.95 -7.23 5.29
N GLU A 71 16.64 -6.10 5.32
CA GLU A 71 18.10 -6.04 5.52
C GLU A 71 18.51 -6.66 6.86
N GLN A 72 17.80 -6.35 7.93
CA GLN A 72 18.07 -6.93 9.25
C GLN A 72 17.76 -8.45 9.28
N LEU A 73 16.68 -8.91 8.63
CA LEU A 73 16.35 -10.32 8.52
C LEU A 73 17.46 -11.10 7.79
N ARG A 74 17.99 -10.53 6.70
CA ARG A 74 19.11 -11.14 5.95
C ARG A 74 20.38 -11.21 6.79
N ALA A 75 20.67 -10.20 7.58
CA ALA A 75 21.81 -10.23 8.52
C ALA A 75 21.65 -11.34 9.59
N GLU A 76 20.42 -11.76 9.86
CA GLU A 76 20.08 -12.90 10.73
C GLU A 76 19.91 -14.23 9.96
N ASN A 77 20.42 -14.31 8.72
CA ASN A 77 20.33 -15.48 7.82
C ASN A 77 18.91 -15.92 7.48
N TYR A 78 17.95 -15.00 7.49
CA TYR A 78 16.58 -15.23 7.01
C TYR A 78 16.46 -14.75 5.56
N ASP A 79 15.97 -15.63 4.67
CA ASP A 79 15.72 -15.30 3.26
C ASP A 79 14.54 -14.34 3.15
N ALA A 80 14.82 -13.06 2.90
CA ALA A 80 13.83 -11.99 2.84
C ALA A 80 14.09 -11.04 1.68
N THR A 81 13.01 -10.54 1.06
CA THR A 81 13.06 -9.67 -0.13
C THR A 81 11.98 -8.58 -0.02
N ILE A 82 12.27 -7.39 -0.54
CA ILE A 82 11.24 -6.37 -0.80
C ILE A 82 11.02 -6.18 -2.30
N VAL A 83 9.77 -6.24 -2.70
CA VAL A 83 9.29 -6.01 -4.07
C VAL A 83 8.48 -4.73 -4.11
N ALA A 84 9.03 -3.70 -4.73
CA ALA A 84 8.34 -2.44 -4.98
C ALA A 84 7.62 -2.50 -6.34
N MET A 85 6.34 -2.16 -6.36
CA MET A 85 5.53 -2.21 -7.58
C MET A 85 5.11 -0.82 -8.04
N ARG A 86 5.42 -0.49 -9.28
CA ARG A 86 4.79 0.62 -10.00
C ARG A 86 3.54 0.09 -10.71
N LEU A 87 2.40 0.70 -10.44
CA LEU A 87 1.08 0.25 -10.93
C LEU A 87 0.38 1.37 -11.74
N PRO A 88 0.99 1.81 -12.86
CA PRO A 88 0.40 2.85 -13.69
C PRO A 88 -0.97 2.42 -14.23
N ALA A 89 -1.84 3.41 -14.44
CA ALA A 89 -3.03 3.25 -15.24
C ALA A 89 -2.94 4.26 -16.39
N ASP A 90 -2.24 3.86 -17.45
CA ASP A 90 -1.84 4.69 -18.59
C ASP A 90 -0.72 5.71 -18.21
N ILE A 91 -0.78 6.95 -18.69
CA ILE A 91 0.24 7.98 -18.41
C ILE A 91 0.05 8.51 -16.99
N GLN A 92 1.11 8.42 -16.17
CA GLN A 92 1.12 8.98 -14.81
C GLN A 92 1.86 10.33 -14.78
N ARG A 93 1.26 11.31 -14.07
CA ARG A 93 1.84 12.66 -13.91
C ARG A 93 2.95 12.70 -12.85
N ASP A 94 2.97 11.74 -11.95
CA ASP A 94 3.78 11.64 -10.73
C ASP A 94 4.95 10.63 -10.84
N GLU A 95 5.38 10.34 -12.09
CA GLU A 95 6.48 9.39 -12.33
C GLU A 95 7.79 9.82 -11.66
N GLN A 96 8.10 11.12 -11.68
CA GLN A 96 9.33 11.64 -11.06
C GLN A 96 9.35 11.41 -9.53
N ASP A 97 8.22 11.60 -8.86
CA ASP A 97 8.14 11.42 -7.41
C ASP A 97 8.21 9.93 -7.05
N ALA A 98 7.65 9.08 -7.88
CA ALA A 98 7.79 7.65 -7.73
C ALA A 98 9.24 7.16 -7.92
N GLN A 99 10.00 7.74 -8.86
CA GLN A 99 11.42 7.42 -9.02
C GLN A 99 12.26 7.89 -7.83
N LYS A 100 11.96 9.06 -7.27
CA LYS A 100 12.60 9.53 -6.02
C LYS A 100 12.28 8.58 -4.85
N ALA A 101 11.02 8.14 -4.73
CA ALA A 101 10.61 7.18 -3.71
C ALA A 101 11.35 5.85 -3.85
N LEU A 102 11.45 5.30 -5.06
CA LEU A 102 12.22 4.08 -5.32
C LEU A 102 13.70 4.24 -4.99
N ALA A 103 14.32 5.36 -5.36
CA ALA A 103 15.70 5.65 -5.00
C ALA A 103 15.91 5.74 -3.48
N PHE A 104 14.97 6.35 -2.76
CA PHE A 104 15.00 6.44 -1.29
C PHE A 104 14.81 5.06 -0.61
N ILE A 105 13.88 4.26 -1.09
CA ILE A 105 13.59 2.92 -0.57
C ILE A 105 14.77 1.99 -0.85
N ASN A 106 15.29 2.02 -2.08
CA ASN A 106 16.29 1.10 -2.63
C ASN A 106 15.84 -0.37 -2.52
N PRO A 107 14.69 -0.75 -3.13
CA PRO A 107 14.14 -2.08 -3.03
C PRO A 107 15.00 -3.10 -3.78
N ASP A 108 14.90 -4.38 -3.39
CA ASP A 108 15.62 -5.48 -4.07
C ASP A 108 15.07 -5.74 -5.47
N VAL A 109 13.77 -5.63 -5.63
CA VAL A 109 13.07 -5.84 -6.91
C VAL A 109 12.10 -4.69 -7.17
N THR A 110 12.12 -4.19 -8.40
CA THR A 110 11.13 -3.22 -8.88
C THR A 110 10.37 -3.82 -10.05
N LEU A 111 9.05 -3.86 -9.95
CA LEU A 111 8.14 -4.34 -11.00
C LEU A 111 7.23 -3.21 -11.50
N ILE A 112 6.90 -3.27 -12.79
CA ILE A 112 5.95 -2.33 -13.40
C ILE A 112 4.81 -3.13 -14.01
N VAL A 113 3.59 -2.95 -13.49
CA VAL A 113 2.38 -3.58 -14.01
C VAL A 113 1.35 -2.51 -14.38
N ASN A 114 1.11 -2.34 -15.68
CA ASN A 114 0.10 -1.37 -16.15
C ASN A 114 -1.31 -1.96 -15.98
N VAL A 115 -2.09 -1.39 -15.07
CA VAL A 115 -3.47 -1.80 -14.80
C VAL A 115 -4.50 -1.10 -15.71
N GLY A 116 -4.09 -0.16 -16.54
CA GLY A 116 -4.94 0.64 -17.43
C GLY A 116 -5.75 -0.20 -18.40
N PRO A 117 -5.13 -1.06 -19.23
CA PRO A 117 -5.84 -1.88 -20.20
C PRO A 117 -6.89 -2.78 -19.55
N ALA A 118 -6.54 -3.51 -18.49
CA ALA A 118 -7.46 -4.38 -17.77
C ALA A 118 -8.62 -3.61 -17.13
N SER A 119 -8.34 -2.44 -16.52
CA SER A 119 -9.38 -1.61 -15.92
C SER A 119 -10.36 -1.06 -16.95
N THR A 120 -9.86 -0.68 -18.12
CA THR A 120 -10.66 -0.14 -19.20
C THR A 120 -11.59 -1.23 -19.79
N LEU A 121 -11.05 -2.40 -20.06
CA LEU A 121 -11.84 -3.52 -20.61
C LEU A 121 -12.96 -3.94 -19.65
N MET A 122 -12.64 -4.12 -18.37
CA MET A 122 -13.63 -4.51 -17.36
C MET A 122 -14.70 -3.42 -17.17
N HIS A 123 -14.30 -2.14 -17.19
CA HIS A 123 -15.25 -1.03 -17.10
C HIS A 123 -16.21 -1.00 -18.27
N ILE A 124 -15.72 -1.16 -19.51
CA ILE A 124 -16.57 -1.21 -20.72
C ILE A 124 -17.59 -2.33 -20.61
N GLN A 125 -17.17 -3.53 -20.25
CA GLN A 125 -18.09 -4.66 -20.11
C GLN A 125 -19.16 -4.43 -19.06
N ALA A 126 -18.78 -3.85 -17.89
CA ALA A 126 -19.75 -3.54 -16.85
C ALA A 126 -20.76 -2.47 -17.27
N VAL A 127 -20.34 -1.45 -18.01
CA VAL A 127 -21.23 -0.42 -18.56
C VAL A 127 -22.19 -1.01 -19.59
N GLN A 128 -21.70 -1.84 -20.51
CA GLN A 128 -22.53 -2.52 -21.53
C GLN A 128 -23.65 -3.36 -20.88
N GLU A 129 -23.32 -4.14 -19.85
CA GLU A 129 -24.33 -4.95 -19.16
C GLU A 129 -25.34 -4.07 -18.38
N PHE A 130 -24.90 -2.94 -17.83
CA PHE A 130 -25.80 -2.00 -17.17
C PHE A 130 -26.79 -1.35 -18.16
N GLU A 131 -26.30 -1.02 -19.36
CA GLU A 131 -27.14 -0.50 -20.46
C GLU A 131 -28.09 -1.55 -21.03
N ARG A 132 -27.67 -2.81 -21.11
CA ARG A 132 -28.50 -3.92 -21.57
C ARG A 132 -29.77 -4.11 -20.73
N ILE A 133 -29.71 -3.78 -19.45
CA ILE A 133 -30.90 -3.82 -18.56
C ILE A 133 -31.67 -2.49 -18.54
N GLY A 134 -31.43 -1.61 -19.50
CA GLY A 134 -32.14 -0.34 -19.68
C GLY A 134 -31.72 0.79 -18.73
N ARG A 135 -30.57 0.65 -18.06
CA ARG A 135 -30.03 1.65 -17.14
C ARG A 135 -28.86 2.40 -17.76
N ARG A 136 -28.65 3.64 -17.36
CA ARG A 136 -27.52 4.46 -17.80
C ARG A 136 -26.85 5.16 -16.63
N GLN A 137 -25.56 5.37 -16.75
CA GLN A 137 -24.74 6.16 -15.82
C GLN A 137 -24.41 7.51 -16.45
N THR A 138 -24.31 8.54 -15.60
CA THR A 138 -23.73 9.82 -16.02
C THR A 138 -22.23 9.68 -16.24
N ALA A 139 -21.63 10.60 -17.00
CA ALA A 139 -20.18 10.61 -17.22
C ALA A 139 -19.37 10.66 -15.90
N ALA A 140 -19.85 11.45 -14.93
CA ALA A 140 -19.22 11.54 -13.60
C ALA A 140 -19.26 10.21 -12.82
N GLN A 141 -20.39 9.47 -12.90
CA GLN A 141 -20.50 8.14 -12.30
C GLN A 141 -19.58 7.13 -12.97
N GLN A 142 -19.46 7.18 -14.31
CA GLN A 142 -18.54 6.32 -15.04
C GLN A 142 -17.09 6.58 -14.68
N ASP A 143 -16.67 7.84 -14.59
CA ASP A 143 -15.31 8.23 -14.17
C ASP A 143 -14.99 7.77 -12.76
N PHE A 144 -15.89 8.02 -11.82
CA PHE A 144 -15.76 7.54 -10.43
C PHE A 144 -15.62 6.01 -10.36
N ASN A 145 -16.48 5.27 -11.09
CA ASN A 145 -16.45 3.81 -11.12
C ASN A 145 -15.17 3.28 -11.77
N LYS A 146 -14.70 3.93 -12.84
CA LYS A 146 -13.42 3.60 -13.49
C LYS A 146 -12.24 3.83 -12.53
N GLY A 147 -12.25 4.89 -11.74
CA GLY A 147 -11.26 5.16 -10.69
C GLY A 147 -11.22 4.04 -9.65
N ASN A 148 -12.38 3.63 -9.14
CA ASN A 148 -12.52 2.52 -8.22
C ASN A 148 -12.02 1.18 -8.80
N MET A 149 -12.28 0.94 -10.09
CA MET A 149 -11.79 -0.25 -10.79
C MET A 149 -10.26 -0.29 -10.81
N LYS A 150 -9.62 0.84 -11.17
CA LYS A 150 -8.17 0.97 -11.18
C LYS A 150 -7.56 0.67 -9.80
N ALA A 151 -8.16 1.19 -8.72
CA ALA A 151 -7.69 0.94 -7.35
C ALA A 151 -7.74 -0.55 -7.00
N ARG A 152 -8.83 -1.24 -7.32
CA ARG A 152 -8.98 -2.69 -7.05
C ARG A 152 -8.02 -3.54 -7.88
N LEU A 153 -7.79 -3.18 -9.14
CA LEU A 153 -6.83 -3.91 -9.97
C LEU A 153 -5.38 -3.72 -9.53
N ARG A 154 -5.03 -2.57 -8.96
CA ARG A 154 -3.74 -2.39 -8.29
C ARG A 154 -3.58 -3.36 -7.13
N MET A 155 -4.61 -3.53 -6.31
CA MET A 155 -4.61 -4.53 -5.24
C MET A 155 -4.42 -5.95 -5.82
N CYS A 156 -5.22 -6.34 -6.83
CA CYS A 156 -5.10 -7.66 -7.45
C CYS A 156 -3.69 -7.92 -7.99
N ALA A 157 -3.07 -6.95 -8.65
CA ALA A 157 -1.71 -7.08 -9.17
C ALA A 157 -0.68 -7.28 -8.04
N GLN A 158 -0.84 -6.62 -6.90
CA GLN A 158 0.05 -6.80 -5.75
C GLN A 158 -0.10 -8.19 -5.13
N TYR A 159 -1.34 -8.68 -4.97
CA TYR A 159 -1.58 -10.03 -4.44
C TYR A 159 -1.06 -11.12 -5.37
N GLU A 160 -1.18 -10.93 -6.69
CA GLU A 160 -0.61 -11.85 -7.68
C GLU A 160 0.92 -11.96 -7.53
N GLN A 161 1.60 -10.83 -7.44
CA GLN A 161 3.05 -10.85 -7.24
C GLN A 161 3.43 -11.37 -5.84
N ALA A 162 2.67 -11.04 -4.81
CA ALA A 162 2.92 -11.58 -3.48
C ALA A 162 2.85 -13.12 -3.46
N ALA A 163 1.92 -13.72 -4.20
CA ALA A 163 1.85 -15.17 -4.32
C ALA A 163 3.11 -15.76 -4.99
N GLN A 164 3.62 -15.10 -6.05
CA GLN A 164 4.82 -15.57 -6.77
C GLN A 164 6.10 -15.45 -5.94
N PHE A 165 6.19 -14.43 -5.07
CA PHE A 165 7.35 -14.22 -4.18
C PHE A 165 7.20 -14.87 -2.80
N GLU A 166 6.20 -15.73 -2.58
CA GLU A 166 5.86 -16.30 -1.26
C GLU A 166 5.73 -15.19 -0.19
N GLY A 167 5.18 -14.03 -0.59
CA GLY A 167 5.21 -12.80 0.16
C GLY A 167 3.88 -12.37 0.77
N LEU A 168 3.93 -11.19 1.38
CA LEU A 168 2.80 -10.48 1.96
C LEU A 168 2.64 -9.12 1.27
N VAL A 169 1.40 -8.74 0.97
CA VAL A 169 1.09 -7.38 0.54
C VAL A 169 1.06 -6.47 1.75
N ILE A 170 1.75 -5.33 1.66
CA ILE A 170 1.74 -4.30 2.70
C ILE A 170 0.82 -3.15 2.27
N GLY A 171 -0.16 -2.85 3.12
CA GLY A 171 -0.96 -1.63 3.02
C GLY A 171 -0.24 -0.42 3.60
N THR A 172 -0.66 0.76 3.17
CA THR A 172 -0.11 2.05 3.59
C THR A 172 -1.15 2.91 4.30
N ASP A 173 -2.24 2.30 4.76
CA ASP A 173 -3.29 3.01 5.50
C ASP A 173 -2.76 3.50 6.85
N HIS A 174 -3.22 4.67 7.27
CA HIS A 174 -2.86 5.28 8.54
C HIS A 174 -4.10 5.80 9.27
N ASN A 175 -4.00 5.94 10.58
CA ASN A 175 -5.04 6.50 11.42
C ASN A 175 -4.87 8.03 11.44
N ALA A 176 -5.52 8.72 10.53
CA ALA A 176 -5.56 10.18 10.47
C ALA A 176 -6.82 10.74 11.10
#